data_28c07233d0a22ea78b240481bbe3e884
#
_entry.id   28c07233d0a22ea78b240481bbe3e884
#
_cell.length_a   1.000
_cell.length_b   1.000
_cell.length_c   1.000
_cell.angle_alpha   90.00
_cell.angle_beta   90.00
_cell.angle_gamma   90.00
#
_symmetry.space_group_name_H-M   'P 1'
#
loop_
_entity.id
_entity.type
_entity.pdbx_description
1 polymer ?
#
loop_
_entity_poly.entity_id
_entity_poly.type
_entity_poly.pdbx_seq_one_letter_code
_entity_poly.pdbx_strand_id
1 'polypeptide(L)'
;MTTNTTHDRQEPNEDDTEPTYTLGFVCVQNAGRSQMATAFAERERAKRGLEDAVEITTGGTHPAESVHDIVVEIMAEVDGGGIDLSDGTPREISTEVLHACDVVATMGCSTLELDADDVDVRDWALDDPDGADPETAKRIRDTVEERVTALFDEVEADLSESA
;
A
#
# COMPACT_ATOMS: atom_id res chain seq x y z
N MET A 1 30.78 19.52 -24.50
CA MET A 1 30.36 19.29 -24.12
C MET A 1 29.80 19.07 -23.80
N THR A 2 29.84 18.96 -23.85
CA THR A 2 29.04 18.53 -23.34
C THR A 2 28.51 18.24 -22.83
N THR A 3 28.68 18.15 -22.92
CA THR A 3 27.96 17.65 -22.30
C THR A 3 27.49 17.40 -21.82
N ASN A 4 27.60 17.30 -22.01
CA ASN A 4 26.89 16.81 -21.38
C ASN A 4 26.47 16.52 -20.90
N THR A 5 26.67 16.48 -21.08
CA THR A 5 26.00 15.96 -20.46
C THR A 5 25.61 15.72 -19.97
N THR A 6 25.92 15.67 -20.23
CA THR A 6 25.25 15.17 -19.58
C THR A 6 24.90 15.07 -19.14
N HIS A 7 25.03 15.07 -19.25
CA HIS A 7 24.33 14.69 -18.72
C HIS A 7 23.94 14.59 -18.21
N ASP A 8 24.53 14.56 -18.38
CA ASP A 8 23.80 14.32 -17.83
C ASP A 8 23.18 14.24 -17.56
N ARG A 9 23.30 14.11 -17.57
CA ARG A 9 22.29 13.72 -17.09
C ARG A 9 21.66 13.52 -16.66
N GLN A 10 21.86 13.48 -16.76
CA GLN A 10 20.87 13.09 -16.24
C GLN A 10 20.18 13.00 -16.07
N GLU A 11 20.48 13.02 -16.09
CA GLU A 11 19.48 12.73 -15.77
C GLU A 11 18.69 12.64 -15.80
N PRO A 12 18.70 12.81 -15.97
CA PRO A 12 17.63 12.49 -15.71
C PRO A 12 17.11 12.46 -15.72
N ASN A 13 17.23 12.39 -15.71
CA ASN A 13 16.45 12.16 -15.53
C ASN A 13 16.07 12.21 -15.10
N GLU A 14 16.40 12.18 -14.73
CA GLU A 14 15.93 12.04 -14.25
C GLU A 14 15.20 12.47 -13.71
N ASP A 15 15.64 12.16 -13.04
CA ASP A 15 14.89 12.89 -12.29
C ASP A 15 13.43 12.82 -12.48
N ASP A 16 13.06 12.90 -13.42
CA ASP A 16 11.68 12.86 -13.84
C ASP A 16 11.07 11.51 -13.64
N THR A 17 11.83 10.55 -13.22
CA THR A 17 11.36 9.21 -12.97
C THR A 17 10.98 8.99 -11.52
N GLU A 18 11.06 10.02 -10.69
CA GLU A 18 10.68 9.90 -9.30
C GLU A 18 9.16 9.78 -9.17
N PRO A 19 8.66 8.87 -8.32
CA PRO A 19 7.21 8.79 -8.08
C PRO A 19 6.73 10.10 -7.50
N THR A 20 5.55 10.52 -7.92
CA THR A 20 4.97 11.75 -7.41
C THR A 20 4.09 11.52 -6.19
N TYR A 21 3.81 10.26 -5.87
CA TYR A 21 2.90 9.94 -4.77
C TYR A 21 3.29 8.61 -4.13
N THR A 22 3.44 8.60 -2.83
CA THR A 22 3.82 7.40 -2.10
C THR A 22 2.74 7.03 -1.09
N LEU A 23 2.29 5.78 -1.16
CA LEU A 23 1.26 5.24 -0.29
C LEU A 23 1.87 4.20 0.65
N GLY A 24 1.50 4.25 1.93
CA GLY A 24 1.92 3.26 2.91
C GLY A 24 0.72 2.55 3.50
N PHE A 25 0.81 1.23 3.65
CA PHE A 25 -0.25 0.43 4.26
C PHE A 25 0.34 -0.32 5.45
N VAL A 26 -0.18 -0.07 6.63
CA VAL A 26 0.42 -0.54 7.88
C VAL A 26 -0.62 -1.19 8.78
N CYS A 27 -0.28 -2.35 9.32
CA CYS A 27 -1.05 -2.95 10.39
C CYS A 27 -0.04 -3.52 11.39
N VAL A 28 -0.51 -4.24 12.41
CA VAL A 28 0.39 -4.71 13.45
C VAL A 28 1.33 -5.79 12.92
N GLN A 29 0.78 -6.85 12.33
CA GLN A 29 1.56 -8.01 11.94
C GLN A 29 1.99 -8.04 10.47
N ASN A 30 1.45 -7.15 9.66
CA ASN A 30 1.70 -7.14 8.22
C ASN A 30 1.45 -8.52 7.59
N ALA A 31 0.45 -9.22 8.12
CA ALA A 31 0.14 -10.59 7.70
C ALA A 31 -1.30 -10.75 7.24
N GLY A 32 -2.11 -9.70 7.33
CA GLY A 32 -3.51 -9.75 6.96
C GLY A 32 -3.95 -8.48 6.23
N ARG A 33 -4.49 -7.53 6.99
CA ARG A 33 -5.11 -6.33 6.42
C ARG A 33 -4.18 -5.53 5.50
N SER A 34 -2.97 -5.26 5.95
CA SER A 34 -2.03 -4.48 5.13
C SER A 34 -1.53 -5.27 3.92
N GLN A 35 -1.43 -6.58 4.03
CA GLN A 35 -1.05 -7.41 2.88
C GLN A 35 -2.15 -7.38 1.81
N MET A 36 -3.41 -7.45 2.23
CA MET A 36 -4.53 -7.35 1.31
C MET A 36 -4.58 -5.97 0.65
N ALA A 37 -4.43 -4.92 1.45
CA ALA A 37 -4.45 -3.56 0.93
C ALA A 37 -3.35 -3.33 -0.09
N THR A 38 -2.13 -3.80 0.21
CA THR A 38 -1.00 -3.66 -0.69
C THR A 38 -1.25 -4.36 -2.01
N ALA A 39 -1.79 -5.58 -1.95
CA ALA A 39 -2.08 -6.36 -3.16
C ALA A 39 -3.13 -5.66 -4.03
N PHE A 40 -4.20 -5.17 -3.41
CA PHE A 40 -5.21 -4.43 -4.16
C PHE A 40 -4.66 -3.11 -4.71
N ALA A 41 -3.78 -2.46 -3.95
CA ALA A 41 -3.17 -1.21 -4.41
C ALA A 41 -2.27 -1.45 -5.63
N GLU A 42 -1.49 -2.52 -5.60
CA GLU A 42 -0.64 -2.85 -6.73
C GLU A 42 -1.48 -3.16 -7.98
N ARG A 43 -2.59 -3.84 -7.78
CA ARG A 43 -3.51 -4.15 -8.88
C ARG A 43 -4.15 -2.87 -9.44
N GLU A 44 -4.62 -1.99 -8.56
CA GLU A 44 -5.21 -0.72 -9.01
C GLU A 44 -4.19 0.15 -9.73
N ARG A 45 -2.97 0.20 -9.20
CA ARG A 45 -1.89 0.95 -9.84
C ARG A 45 -1.67 0.49 -11.26
N ALA A 46 -1.61 -0.83 -11.46
CA ALA A 46 -1.40 -1.40 -12.79
C ALA A 46 -2.60 -1.12 -13.71
N LYS A 47 -3.83 -1.30 -13.19
CA LYS A 47 -5.03 -1.07 -13.98
C LYS A 47 -5.17 0.36 -14.46
N ARG A 48 -4.68 1.30 -13.66
CA ARG A 48 -4.81 2.73 -13.95
C ARG A 48 -3.58 3.32 -14.63
N GLY A 49 -2.56 2.49 -14.88
CA GLY A 49 -1.34 2.94 -15.55
C GLY A 49 -0.52 3.91 -14.70
N LEU A 50 -0.51 3.71 -13.40
CA LEU A 50 0.14 4.63 -12.47
C LEU A 50 1.47 4.11 -11.93
N GLU A 51 2.07 3.10 -12.57
CA GLU A 51 3.31 2.49 -12.07
C GLU A 51 4.45 3.50 -11.94
N ASP A 52 4.49 4.49 -12.81
CA ASP A 52 5.55 5.50 -12.78
C ASP A 52 5.24 6.67 -11.84
N ALA A 53 4.00 6.79 -11.39
CA ALA A 53 3.55 7.93 -10.60
C ALA A 53 3.30 7.59 -9.13
N VAL A 54 3.07 6.33 -8.81
CA VAL A 54 2.71 5.91 -7.45
C VAL A 54 3.65 4.83 -6.95
N GLU A 55 4.19 5.06 -5.78
CA GLU A 55 5.01 4.06 -5.09
C GLU A 55 4.21 3.53 -3.91
N ILE A 56 4.32 2.23 -3.63
CA ILE A 56 3.58 1.57 -2.58
C ILE A 56 4.55 0.91 -1.61
N THR A 57 4.36 1.17 -0.31
CA THR A 57 5.16 0.50 0.71
C THR A 57 4.23 -0.07 1.77
N THR A 58 4.70 -1.06 2.51
CA THR A 58 3.88 -1.74 3.50
C THR A 58 4.75 -2.29 4.61
N GLY A 59 4.16 -2.52 5.77
CA GLY A 59 4.87 -3.12 6.87
C GLY A 59 4.00 -3.20 8.11
N GLY A 60 4.57 -3.67 9.18
CA GLY A 60 3.90 -3.78 10.46
C GLY A 60 4.78 -3.34 11.60
N THR A 61 4.16 -3.14 12.77
CA THR A 61 4.90 -2.78 13.97
C THR A 61 5.49 -4.02 14.65
N HIS A 62 4.84 -5.18 14.43
CA HIS A 62 5.31 -6.46 14.97
C HIS A 62 5.02 -7.53 13.91
N PRO A 63 5.87 -7.63 12.88
CA PRO A 63 5.58 -8.54 11.76
C PRO A 63 5.53 -10.00 12.16
N ALA A 64 4.56 -10.71 11.61
CA ALA A 64 4.46 -12.15 11.78
C ALA A 64 5.45 -12.85 10.86
N GLU A 65 5.54 -14.17 10.96
CA GLU A 65 6.48 -14.95 10.15
C GLU A 65 5.97 -15.13 8.71
N SER A 66 4.66 -15.15 8.55
CA SER A 66 4.06 -15.35 7.24
C SER A 66 2.67 -14.71 7.19
N VAL A 67 2.16 -14.58 5.98
CA VAL A 67 0.78 -14.11 5.79
C VAL A 67 -0.17 -15.16 6.37
N HIS A 68 -1.21 -14.71 7.05
CA HIS A 68 -2.19 -15.63 7.66
C HIS A 68 -2.85 -16.52 6.61
N ASP A 69 -3.01 -17.81 6.95
CA ASP A 69 -3.59 -18.78 6.01
C ASP A 69 -4.96 -18.38 5.48
N ILE A 70 -5.81 -17.84 6.37
CA ILE A 70 -7.15 -17.42 5.94
C ILE A 70 -7.05 -16.31 4.89
N VAL A 71 -6.07 -15.42 5.01
CA VAL A 71 -5.87 -14.33 4.07
C VAL A 71 -5.41 -14.86 2.72
N VAL A 72 -4.47 -15.80 2.72
CA VAL A 72 -4.03 -16.44 1.48
C VAL A 72 -5.23 -17.09 0.77
N GLU A 73 -6.06 -17.77 1.55
CA GLU A 73 -7.21 -18.49 1.01
C GLU A 73 -8.24 -17.55 0.37
N ILE A 74 -8.64 -16.50 1.09
CA ILE A 74 -9.68 -15.60 0.57
C ILE A 74 -9.16 -14.72 -0.57
N MET A 75 -7.89 -14.38 -0.58
CA MET A 75 -7.33 -13.60 -1.67
C MET A 75 -7.21 -14.41 -2.95
N ALA A 76 -7.04 -15.72 -2.84
CA ALA A 76 -7.02 -16.58 -4.00
C ALA A 76 -8.38 -16.64 -4.70
N GLU A 77 -9.46 -16.26 -4.01
CA GLU A 77 -10.82 -16.27 -4.55
C GLU A 77 -11.28 -14.93 -5.13
N VAL A 78 -10.42 -13.93 -5.10
CA VAL A 78 -10.77 -12.60 -5.61
C VAL A 78 -11.07 -12.67 -7.10
N ASP A 79 -12.07 -11.89 -7.54
CA ASP A 79 -12.47 -11.85 -8.95
C ASP A 79 -11.30 -11.43 -9.83
N GLY A 80 -11.26 -11.95 -11.04
CA GLY A 80 -10.20 -11.63 -11.98
C GLY A 80 -9.04 -12.61 -11.95
N GLY A 81 -9.22 -13.78 -11.36
CA GLY A 81 -8.20 -14.82 -11.35
C GLY A 81 -7.51 -15.00 -10.01
N GLY A 82 -7.96 -14.26 -9.01
CA GLY A 82 -7.40 -14.36 -7.68
C GLY A 82 -6.08 -13.61 -7.52
N ILE A 83 -5.67 -13.47 -6.28
CA ILE A 83 -4.38 -12.87 -5.93
C ILE A 83 -3.66 -13.85 -5.01
N ASP A 84 -2.45 -14.24 -5.40
CA ASP A 84 -1.68 -15.21 -4.63
C ASP A 84 -0.78 -14.49 -3.63
N LEU A 85 -1.10 -14.63 -2.34
CA LEU A 85 -0.28 -14.05 -1.26
C LEU A 85 0.55 -15.11 -0.54
N SER A 86 0.63 -16.34 -1.08
CA SER A 86 1.35 -17.43 -0.42
C SER A 86 2.85 -17.13 -0.26
N ASP A 87 3.41 -16.31 -1.15
CA ASP A 87 4.82 -15.93 -1.08
C ASP A 87 5.04 -14.59 -0.39
N GLY A 88 3.97 -13.97 0.13
CA GLY A 88 4.08 -12.70 0.83
C GLY A 88 4.92 -12.83 2.09
N THR A 89 5.75 -11.83 2.35
CA THR A 89 6.61 -11.81 3.51
C THR A 89 6.31 -10.59 4.37
N PRO A 90 5.77 -10.79 5.58
CA PRO A 90 5.60 -9.67 6.50
C PRO A 90 6.94 -9.01 6.80
N ARG A 91 6.93 -7.68 6.95
CA ARG A 91 8.15 -6.92 7.22
C ARG A 91 7.86 -5.82 8.21
N GLU A 92 8.91 -5.42 8.91
CA GLU A 92 8.82 -4.26 9.79
C GLU A 92 9.02 -2.99 8.98
N ILE A 93 8.32 -1.93 9.36
CA ILE A 93 8.48 -0.64 8.69
C ILE A 93 8.77 0.43 9.73
N SER A 94 9.70 1.30 9.40
CA SER A 94 10.10 2.36 10.32
C SER A 94 9.19 3.58 10.16
N THR A 95 9.12 4.39 11.22
CA THR A 95 8.36 5.65 11.15
C THR A 95 8.99 6.62 10.15
N GLU A 96 10.30 6.53 9.93
CA GLU A 96 10.97 7.37 8.94
C GLU A 96 10.45 7.11 7.55
N VAL A 97 10.29 5.83 7.21
CA VAL A 97 9.75 5.46 5.90
C VAL A 97 8.31 5.95 5.77
N LEU A 98 7.53 5.84 6.85
CA LEU A 98 6.14 6.27 6.83
C LEU A 98 6.01 7.78 6.71
N HIS A 99 6.91 8.53 7.34
CA HIS A 99 6.89 9.99 7.23
C HIS A 99 7.27 10.47 5.83
N ALA A 100 7.89 9.62 5.04
CA ALA A 100 8.21 9.94 3.65
C ALA A 100 7.04 9.66 2.71
N CYS A 101 5.97 9.04 3.20
CA CYS A 101 4.78 8.77 2.40
C CYS A 101 3.88 9.99 2.34
N ASP A 102 3.12 10.10 1.27
CA ASP A 102 2.10 11.15 1.15
C ASP A 102 0.85 10.76 1.93
N VAL A 103 0.47 9.50 1.87
CA VAL A 103 -0.69 8.97 2.61
C VAL A 103 -0.29 7.65 3.27
N VAL A 104 -0.68 7.48 4.52
CA VAL A 104 -0.50 6.22 5.24
C VAL A 104 -1.85 5.75 5.74
N ALA A 105 -2.26 4.56 5.35
CA ALA A 105 -3.46 3.93 5.85
C ALA A 105 -3.06 2.97 6.96
N THR A 106 -3.55 3.22 8.17
CA THR A 106 -3.27 2.36 9.32
C THR A 106 -4.48 1.47 9.59
N MET A 107 -4.21 0.22 9.93
CA MET A 107 -5.26 -0.77 10.10
C MET A 107 -5.06 -1.51 11.41
N GLY A 108 -5.57 -0.91 12.48
CA GLY A 108 -5.50 -1.53 13.80
C GLY A 108 -4.18 -1.38 14.53
N CYS A 109 -3.34 -0.43 14.12
CA CYS A 109 -2.06 -0.19 14.80
C CYS A 109 -2.09 1.15 15.51
N SER A 110 -2.90 1.21 16.55
CA SER A 110 -3.12 2.45 17.29
C SER A 110 -1.90 2.96 18.06
N THR A 111 -0.87 2.12 18.16
CA THR A 111 0.36 2.51 18.85
C THR A 111 1.33 3.25 17.95
N LEU A 112 1.02 3.32 16.66
CA LEU A 112 1.90 3.99 15.71
C LEU A 112 1.73 5.49 15.85
N GLU A 113 2.85 6.18 16.10
CA GLU A 113 2.83 7.63 16.27
C GLU A 113 3.39 8.30 15.03
N LEU A 114 2.52 8.89 14.26
CA LEU A 114 2.92 9.63 13.07
C LEU A 114 2.51 11.09 13.22
N ASP A 115 3.37 11.96 12.72
CA ASP A 115 3.09 13.39 12.73
C ASP A 115 2.13 13.71 11.59
N ALA A 116 0.90 14.04 11.93
CA ALA A 116 -0.13 14.32 10.93
C ALA A 116 0.17 15.55 10.08
N ASP A 117 1.12 16.39 10.50
CA ASP A 117 1.55 17.52 9.69
C ASP A 117 2.43 17.10 8.54
N ASP A 118 3.12 15.97 8.67
CA ASP A 118 4.02 15.46 7.63
C ASP A 118 3.35 14.48 6.69
N VAL A 119 2.34 13.76 7.19
CA VAL A 119 1.73 12.65 6.47
C VAL A 119 0.23 12.68 6.64
N ASP A 120 -0.50 12.41 5.55
CA ASP A 120 -1.95 12.25 5.62
C ASP A 120 -2.25 10.84 6.13
N VAL A 121 -2.61 10.73 7.40
CA VAL A 121 -2.88 9.43 8.02
C VAL A 121 -4.36 9.11 7.92
N ARG A 122 -4.67 7.93 7.36
CA ARG A 122 -6.04 7.43 7.25
C ARG A 122 -6.16 6.22 8.14
N ASP A 123 -6.96 6.32 9.18
CA ASP A 123 -7.18 5.20 10.08
C ASP A 123 -8.35 4.37 9.58
N TRP A 124 -8.02 3.25 8.94
CA TRP A 124 -9.03 2.30 8.46
C TRP A 124 -9.28 1.30 9.57
N ALA A 125 -10.25 1.59 10.41
CA ALA A 125 -10.56 0.77 11.58
C ALA A 125 -11.25 -0.53 11.15
N LEU A 126 -10.46 -1.50 10.74
CA LEU A 126 -10.92 -2.78 10.23
C LEU A 126 -10.69 -3.89 11.25
N ASP A 127 -11.60 -4.84 11.30
CA ASP A 127 -11.44 -6.01 12.15
C ASP A 127 -10.31 -6.89 11.61
N ASP A 128 -9.66 -7.62 12.52
CA ASP A 128 -8.58 -8.52 12.15
C ASP A 128 -9.15 -9.81 11.58
N PRO A 129 -8.75 -10.20 10.35
CA PRO A 129 -9.26 -11.45 9.78
C PRO A 129 -8.68 -12.71 10.42
N ASP A 130 -7.57 -12.58 11.17
CA ASP A 130 -6.96 -13.74 11.82
C ASP A 130 -7.92 -14.31 12.85
N GLY A 131 -8.21 -15.61 12.74
CA GLY A 131 -9.14 -16.26 13.64
C GLY A 131 -10.60 -16.05 13.29
N ALA A 132 -10.88 -15.27 12.24
CA ALA A 132 -12.27 -15.06 11.80
C ALA A 132 -12.73 -16.23 10.92
N ASP A 133 -14.06 -16.43 10.85
CA ASP A 133 -14.58 -17.40 9.90
C ASP A 133 -14.43 -16.87 8.47
N PRO A 134 -14.46 -17.77 7.46
CA PRO A 134 -14.24 -17.33 6.08
C PRO A 134 -15.19 -16.24 5.59
N GLU A 135 -16.44 -16.28 6.00
CA GLU A 135 -17.42 -15.27 5.58
C GLU A 135 -17.06 -13.89 6.12
N THR A 136 -16.66 -13.84 7.39
CA THR A 136 -16.25 -12.57 8.01
C THR A 136 -14.94 -12.06 7.36
N ALA A 137 -13.98 -12.97 7.13
CA ALA A 137 -12.72 -12.60 6.51
C ALA A 137 -12.95 -12.02 5.11
N LYS A 138 -13.90 -12.60 4.36
CA LYS A 138 -14.22 -12.11 3.02
C LYS A 138 -14.84 -10.72 3.05
N ARG A 139 -15.66 -10.44 4.06
CA ARG A 139 -16.24 -9.10 4.22
C ARG A 139 -15.15 -8.07 4.52
N ILE A 140 -14.20 -8.44 5.36
CA ILE A 140 -13.06 -7.56 5.65
C ILE A 140 -12.27 -7.29 4.37
N ARG A 141 -11.98 -8.36 3.60
CA ARG A 141 -11.29 -8.25 2.33
C ARG A 141 -12.01 -7.29 1.38
N ASP A 142 -13.33 -7.45 1.26
CA ASP A 142 -14.10 -6.64 0.34
C ASP A 142 -14.11 -5.17 0.78
N THR A 143 -14.12 -4.92 2.09
CA THR A 143 -14.02 -3.56 2.61
C THR A 143 -12.65 -2.95 2.29
N VAL A 144 -11.59 -3.74 2.45
CA VAL A 144 -10.24 -3.28 2.10
C VAL A 144 -10.19 -2.89 0.62
N GLU A 145 -10.76 -3.71 -0.24
CA GLU A 145 -10.78 -3.43 -1.67
C GLU A 145 -11.49 -2.11 -1.97
N GLU A 146 -12.65 -1.90 -1.34
CA GLU A 146 -13.40 -0.66 -1.51
C GLU A 146 -12.60 0.56 -1.07
N ARG A 147 -11.91 0.45 0.06
CA ARG A 147 -11.11 1.55 0.59
C ARG A 147 -9.94 1.86 -0.33
N VAL A 148 -9.29 0.83 -0.85
CA VAL A 148 -8.16 1.02 -1.76
C VAL A 148 -8.63 1.67 -3.06
N THR A 149 -9.75 1.22 -3.60
CA THR A 149 -10.31 1.80 -4.83
C THR A 149 -10.61 3.28 -4.64
N ALA A 150 -11.26 3.63 -3.52
CA ALA A 150 -11.58 5.02 -3.22
C ALA A 150 -10.31 5.87 -3.05
N LEU A 151 -9.29 5.29 -2.42
CA LEU A 151 -8.02 5.99 -2.25
C LEU A 151 -7.38 6.30 -3.60
N PHE A 152 -7.42 5.36 -4.54
CA PHE A 152 -6.84 5.60 -5.86
C PHE A 152 -7.64 6.62 -6.65
N ASP A 153 -8.95 6.74 -6.40
CA ASP A 153 -9.74 7.82 -7.01
C ASP A 153 -9.21 9.18 -6.54
N GLU A 154 -8.87 9.30 -5.24
CA GLU A 154 -8.31 10.53 -4.70
C GLU A 154 -6.90 10.79 -5.25
N VAL A 155 -6.10 9.73 -5.35
CA VAL A 155 -4.73 9.85 -5.86
C VAL A 155 -4.74 10.36 -7.31
N GLU A 156 -5.61 9.80 -8.14
CA GLU A 156 -5.72 10.24 -9.53
C GLU A 156 -6.15 11.71 -9.62
N ALA A 157 -7.08 12.11 -8.76
CA ALA A 157 -7.52 13.50 -8.74
C ALA A 157 -6.36 14.43 -8.33
N ASP A 158 -5.60 14.03 -7.33
CA ASP A 158 -4.46 14.82 -6.86
C ASP A 158 -3.37 14.92 -7.93
N LEU A 159 -3.09 13.83 -8.62
CA LEU A 159 -2.09 13.82 -9.68
C LEU A 159 -2.53 14.69 -10.85
N SER A 160 -3.81 14.69 -11.16
CA SER A 160 -4.35 15.53 -12.24
C SER A 160 -4.22 17.01 -11.91
N GLU A 161 -4.41 17.38 -10.65
CA GLU A 161 -4.29 18.77 -10.21
C GLU A 161 -2.85 19.26 -10.22
N SER A 162 -1.91 18.34 -10.02
CA SER A 162 -0.49 18.65 -9.98
C SER A 162 0.14 18.76 -11.37
N ALA A 163 -0.56 18.27 -12.37
CA ALA A 163 0.00 18.18 -13.74
C ALA A 163 -0.02 19.50 -14.49
#